data_27dd4cadb74e9e6d68f56c0cd8d3cf72
#
_entry.id   27dd4cadb74e9e6d68f56c0cd8d3cf72
#
_cell.length_a   1.000
_cell.length_b   1.000
_cell.length_c   1.000
_cell.angle_alpha   90.00
_cell.angle_beta   90.00
_cell.angle_gamma   90.00
#
_symmetry.space_group_name_H-M   'P 1'
#
loop_
_entity.id
_entity.type
_entity.pdbx_description
1 polymer ?
#
loop_
_entity_poly.entity_id
_entity_poly.type
_entity_poly.pdbx_seq_one_letter_code
_entity_poly.pdbx_strand_id
1 'polypeptide(L)'
;GLVGSEMCIRDSDDRTREIIRLAGIHGLNLMEADRLEMDRIARSSNHQGVVMKAQPFQYSSLAELVERADKKSRAMEAANSTSARIAARPLFIALDGVTDPQNLGAVIRSAAAFGANGVILPERRSASVTAAAWKVSAGAAAHMPVARVVNLTKAIESLKERGYYSVGLDGGGDALVGETGFETDPLVVVLGSEGNGLSRLVRETCDSIAGIPMSNMVESLNASVAAGITLYSVARARREAGAAANAK
;
A
#
# COMPACT_ATOMS: atom_id res chain seq x y z
N GLY A 1 -8.44 -16.10 -6.03
CA GLY A 1 -9.38 -17.13 -5.61
C GLY A 1 -8.97 -17.80 -4.32
N LEU A 2 -9.93 -18.13 -3.47
CA LEU A 2 -9.74 -18.80 -2.17
C LEU A 2 -9.70 -20.34 -2.29
N VAL A 3 -9.37 -20.87 -3.45
CA VAL A 3 -9.33 -22.33 -3.69
C VAL A 3 -8.22 -22.94 -2.83
N GLY A 4 -8.58 -23.94 -2.00
CA GLY A 4 -7.66 -24.61 -1.08
C GLY A 4 -7.44 -23.91 0.26
N SER A 5 -8.28 -22.94 0.63
CA SER A 5 -8.26 -22.31 1.95
C SER A 5 -9.10 -23.11 2.93
N GLU A 6 -8.63 -23.23 4.17
CA GLU A 6 -9.32 -23.88 5.28
C GLU A 6 -9.55 -22.83 6.38
N MET A 7 -10.69 -22.91 7.05
CA MET A 7 -11.05 -21.99 8.12
C MET A 7 -11.43 -22.77 9.38
N CYS A 8 -10.85 -22.40 10.52
CA CYS A 8 -11.17 -22.94 11.83
C CYS A 8 -11.93 -21.89 12.64
N ILE A 9 -13.03 -22.27 13.27
CA ILE A 9 -13.93 -21.39 14.02
C ILE A 9 -14.24 -22.00 15.37
N ARG A 10 -14.36 -21.17 16.40
CA ARG A 10 -14.68 -21.58 17.77
C ARG A 10 -15.97 -21.01 18.32
N ASP A 11 -16.26 -19.74 18.05
CA ASP A 11 -17.33 -18.99 18.70
C ASP A 11 -18.49 -18.65 17.75
N SER A 12 -19.71 -18.49 18.30
CA SER A 12 -20.94 -18.24 17.54
C SER A 12 -21.48 -16.82 17.75
N ASP A 13 -20.61 -15.81 17.84
CA ASP A 13 -21.04 -14.42 17.85
C ASP A 13 -21.55 -13.96 16.47
N ASP A 14 -22.12 -12.76 16.38
CA ASP A 14 -22.70 -12.26 15.13
C ASP A 14 -21.67 -12.15 13.99
N ARG A 15 -20.41 -11.82 14.31
CA ARG A 15 -19.32 -11.74 13.34
C ARG A 15 -18.95 -13.11 12.82
N THR A 16 -18.86 -14.09 13.68
CA THR A 16 -18.54 -15.47 13.32
C THR A 16 -19.65 -16.07 12.46
N ARG A 17 -20.92 -15.79 12.75
CA ARG A 17 -22.06 -16.22 11.92
C ARG A 17 -21.97 -15.66 10.49
N GLU A 18 -21.63 -14.38 10.31
CA GLU A 18 -21.44 -13.78 8.98
C GLU A 18 -20.23 -14.41 8.26
N ILE A 19 -19.14 -14.67 8.96
CA ILE A 19 -17.96 -15.36 8.38
C ILE A 19 -18.34 -16.77 7.91
N ILE A 20 -19.10 -17.54 8.71
CA ILE A 20 -19.59 -18.88 8.35
C ILE A 20 -20.46 -18.81 7.08
N ARG A 21 -21.38 -17.84 7.05
CA ARG A 21 -22.24 -17.62 5.88
C ARG A 21 -21.44 -17.33 4.61
N LEU A 22 -20.45 -16.43 4.69
CA LEU A 22 -19.59 -16.10 3.56
C LEU A 22 -18.71 -17.28 3.15
N ALA A 23 -18.17 -18.04 4.11
CA ALA A 23 -17.39 -19.23 3.84
C ALA A 23 -18.21 -20.26 3.06
N GLY A 24 -19.48 -20.49 3.46
CA GLY A 24 -20.40 -21.36 2.74
C GLY A 24 -20.68 -20.90 1.31
N ILE A 25 -20.90 -19.60 1.09
CA ILE A 25 -21.11 -19.03 -0.26
C ILE A 25 -19.88 -19.27 -1.15
N HIS A 26 -18.67 -19.17 -0.59
CA HIS A 26 -17.41 -19.31 -1.34
C HIS A 26 -16.87 -20.75 -1.34
N GLY A 27 -17.60 -21.72 -0.77
CA GLY A 27 -17.20 -23.14 -0.74
C GLY A 27 -15.91 -23.41 0.05
N LEU A 28 -15.66 -22.63 1.11
CA LEU A 28 -14.51 -22.85 1.99
C LEU A 28 -14.79 -23.99 2.96
N ASN A 29 -13.80 -24.84 3.18
CA ASN A 29 -13.87 -25.86 4.21
C ASN A 29 -13.85 -25.22 5.60
N LEU A 30 -14.89 -25.44 6.38
CA LEU A 30 -14.99 -25.02 7.76
C LEU A 30 -14.68 -26.19 8.68
N MET A 31 -13.83 -25.95 9.67
CA MET A 31 -13.53 -26.90 10.73
C MET A 31 -13.81 -26.25 12.09
N GLU A 32 -14.47 -26.93 12.95
CA GLU A 32 -14.56 -26.55 14.37
C GLU A 32 -13.31 -27.03 15.09
N ALA A 33 -12.68 -26.16 15.84
CA ALA A 33 -11.48 -26.46 16.60
C ALA A 33 -11.54 -25.82 17.98
N ASP A 34 -10.99 -26.51 18.98
CA ASP A 34 -10.86 -25.95 20.31
C ASP A 34 -9.77 -24.85 20.38
N ARG A 35 -9.72 -24.15 21.52
CA ARG A 35 -8.77 -23.03 21.68
C ARG A 35 -7.31 -23.46 21.53
N LEU A 36 -6.95 -24.61 22.09
CA LEU A 36 -5.57 -25.08 22.07
C LEU A 36 -5.13 -25.45 20.65
N GLU A 37 -6.03 -26.03 19.87
CA GLU A 37 -5.79 -26.35 18.47
C GLU A 37 -5.70 -25.09 17.62
N MET A 38 -6.59 -24.12 17.85
CA MET A 38 -6.54 -22.82 17.17
C MET A 38 -5.27 -22.04 17.51
N ASP A 39 -4.84 -21.99 18.77
CA ASP A 39 -3.58 -21.37 19.19
C ASP A 39 -2.37 -22.02 18.46
N ARG A 40 -2.42 -23.35 18.30
CA ARG A 40 -1.37 -24.11 17.58
C ARG A 40 -1.36 -23.77 16.08
N ILE A 41 -2.53 -23.75 15.42
CA ILE A 41 -2.65 -23.43 13.98
C ILE A 41 -2.27 -21.99 13.73
N ALA A 42 -2.76 -21.05 14.54
CA ALA A 42 -2.48 -19.62 14.42
C ALA A 42 -1.04 -19.26 14.84
N ARG A 43 -0.36 -20.13 15.57
CA ARG A 43 0.91 -19.85 16.28
C ARG A 43 0.82 -18.57 17.14
N SER A 44 -0.36 -18.32 17.70
CA SER A 44 -0.69 -17.14 18.48
C SER A 44 -1.98 -17.37 19.24
N SER A 45 -2.09 -16.87 20.47
CA SER A 45 -3.33 -16.86 21.25
C SER A 45 -4.30 -15.71 20.86
N ASN A 46 -3.88 -14.83 19.96
CA ASN A 46 -4.64 -13.63 19.57
C ASN A 46 -5.34 -13.83 18.21
N HIS A 47 -6.14 -14.89 18.07
CA HIS A 47 -6.87 -15.26 16.86
C HIS A 47 -8.36 -14.84 16.85
N GLN A 48 -8.87 -14.33 17.97
CA GLN A 48 -10.26 -13.84 18.10
C GLN A 48 -11.34 -14.85 17.65
N GLY A 49 -11.11 -16.15 17.86
CA GLY A 49 -12.07 -17.21 17.53
C GLY A 49 -12.10 -17.63 16.06
N VAL A 50 -11.27 -17.07 15.18
CA VAL A 50 -11.23 -17.43 13.76
C VAL A 50 -9.79 -17.55 13.29
N VAL A 51 -9.46 -18.63 12.60
CA VAL A 51 -8.16 -18.82 11.92
C VAL A 51 -8.41 -19.28 10.50
N MET A 52 -7.80 -18.63 9.54
CA MET A 52 -7.88 -18.97 8.13
C MET A 52 -6.49 -19.30 7.59
N LYS A 53 -6.36 -20.48 7.00
CA LYS A 53 -5.20 -20.88 6.21
C LYS A 53 -5.45 -20.48 4.76
N ALA A 54 -4.76 -19.48 4.28
CA ALA A 54 -4.87 -18.98 2.91
C ALA A 54 -3.64 -19.36 2.09
N GLN A 55 -3.81 -19.34 0.77
CA GLN A 55 -2.68 -19.45 -0.17
C GLN A 55 -1.68 -18.29 0.06
N PRO A 56 -0.38 -18.49 -0.23
CA PRO A 56 0.59 -17.43 -0.18
C PRO A 56 0.15 -16.21 -1.00
N PHE A 57 0.48 -15.01 -0.51
CA PHE A 57 0.16 -13.77 -1.20
C PHE A 57 0.75 -13.77 -2.61
N GLN A 58 -0.08 -13.45 -3.60
CA GLN A 58 0.33 -13.38 -5.00
C GLN A 58 0.79 -11.96 -5.33
N TYR A 59 2.07 -11.83 -5.64
CA TYR A 59 2.66 -10.56 -6.07
C TYR A 59 2.41 -10.35 -7.56
N SER A 60 2.18 -9.09 -7.93
CA SER A 60 2.14 -8.66 -9.33
C SER A 60 3.55 -8.34 -9.84
N SER A 61 3.71 -8.35 -11.15
CA SER A 61 4.84 -7.66 -11.79
C SER A 61 4.61 -6.15 -11.81
N LEU A 62 5.68 -5.36 -11.99
CA LEU A 62 5.57 -3.91 -12.17
C LEU A 62 4.72 -3.57 -13.41
N ALA A 63 4.86 -4.33 -14.49
CA ALA A 63 4.12 -4.13 -15.73
C ALA A 63 2.61 -4.29 -15.52
N GLU A 64 2.17 -5.35 -14.84
CA GLU A 64 0.76 -5.58 -14.50
C GLU A 64 0.20 -4.47 -13.60
N LEU A 65 1.02 -3.98 -12.65
CA LEU A 65 0.64 -2.90 -11.74
C LEU A 65 0.36 -1.62 -12.54
N VAL A 66 1.28 -1.24 -13.42
CA VAL A 66 1.18 -0.05 -14.27
C VAL A 66 0.01 -0.17 -15.24
N GLU A 67 -0.14 -1.29 -15.92
CA GLU A 67 -1.23 -1.51 -16.87
C GLU A 67 -2.61 -1.35 -16.22
N ARG A 68 -2.79 -1.89 -15.00
CA ARG A 68 -4.02 -1.71 -14.21
C ARG A 68 -4.30 -0.24 -13.89
N ALA A 69 -3.28 0.49 -13.46
CA ALA A 69 -3.40 1.90 -13.11
C ALA A 69 -3.71 2.76 -14.34
N ASP A 70 -3.01 2.54 -15.44
CA ASP A 70 -3.21 3.25 -16.71
C ASP A 70 -4.60 2.95 -17.31
N LYS A 71 -5.07 1.70 -17.23
CA LYS A 71 -6.41 1.34 -17.67
C LYS A 71 -7.48 2.09 -16.88
N LYS A 72 -7.32 2.18 -15.55
CA LYS A 72 -8.23 2.93 -14.68
C LYS A 72 -8.19 4.42 -15.01
N SER A 73 -7.02 5.00 -15.20
CA SER A 73 -6.84 6.41 -15.57
C SER A 73 -7.51 6.74 -16.90
N ARG A 74 -7.22 5.95 -17.96
CA ARG A 74 -7.83 6.11 -19.29
C ARG A 74 -9.34 5.98 -19.28
N ALA A 75 -9.92 5.07 -18.49
CA ALA A 75 -11.36 4.95 -18.34
C ALA A 75 -11.99 6.23 -17.75
N MET A 76 -11.24 6.94 -16.89
CA MET A 76 -11.70 8.22 -16.31
C MET A 76 -11.41 9.43 -17.21
N GLU A 77 -10.48 9.34 -18.16
CA GLU A 77 -10.22 10.40 -19.15
C GLU A 77 -11.44 10.64 -20.06
N ALA A 78 -12.23 9.60 -20.31
CA ALA A 78 -13.48 9.69 -21.04
C ALA A 78 -14.63 10.36 -20.22
N ALA A 79 -14.43 10.53 -18.91
CA ALA A 79 -15.40 11.22 -18.07
C ALA A 79 -15.34 12.75 -18.30
N ASN A 80 -16.50 13.39 -18.42
CA ASN A 80 -16.62 14.85 -18.58
C ASN A 80 -16.31 15.64 -17.28
N SER A 81 -15.45 15.11 -16.41
CA SER A 81 -15.11 15.71 -15.13
C SER A 81 -13.60 15.80 -14.95
N THR A 82 -13.07 17.01 -14.92
CA THR A 82 -11.64 17.26 -14.66
C THR A 82 -11.25 16.77 -13.27
N SER A 83 -12.12 16.90 -12.26
CA SER A 83 -11.83 16.38 -10.92
C SER A 83 -11.71 14.85 -10.90
N ALA A 84 -12.55 14.15 -11.66
CA ALA A 84 -12.45 12.69 -11.78
C ALA A 84 -11.15 12.27 -12.47
N ARG A 85 -10.72 13.00 -13.50
CA ARG A 85 -9.43 12.76 -14.18
C ARG A 85 -8.24 12.96 -13.26
N ILE A 86 -8.22 14.06 -12.48
CA ILE A 86 -7.15 14.32 -11.51
C ILE A 86 -7.13 13.22 -10.42
N ALA A 87 -8.30 12.86 -9.89
CA ALA A 87 -8.39 11.81 -8.87
C ALA A 87 -7.97 10.42 -9.38
N ALA A 88 -8.11 10.16 -10.68
CA ALA A 88 -7.75 8.90 -11.33
C ALA A 88 -6.28 8.81 -11.77
N ARG A 89 -5.50 9.90 -11.66
CA ARG A 89 -4.05 9.85 -11.96
C ARG A 89 -3.37 8.76 -11.15
N PRO A 90 -2.54 7.92 -11.78
CA PRO A 90 -1.86 6.84 -11.09
C PRO A 90 -1.04 7.34 -9.89
N LEU A 91 -1.08 6.58 -8.79
CA LEU A 91 -0.29 6.82 -7.59
C LEU A 91 0.26 5.50 -7.08
N PHE A 92 1.57 5.40 -6.97
CA PHE A 92 2.25 4.26 -6.37
C PHE A 92 3.02 4.69 -5.12
N ILE A 93 3.24 3.75 -4.22
CA ILE A 93 4.22 3.89 -3.15
C ILE A 93 5.28 2.79 -3.29
N ALA A 94 6.54 3.17 -3.32
CA ALA A 94 7.69 2.28 -3.38
C ALA A 94 8.43 2.30 -2.04
N LEU A 95 8.86 1.14 -1.55
CA LEU A 95 9.51 1.01 -0.25
C LEU A 95 10.97 0.59 -0.43
N ASP A 96 11.90 1.45 -0.03
CA ASP A 96 13.34 1.20 -0.10
C ASP A 96 13.87 0.74 1.27
N GLY A 97 14.06 -0.57 1.43
CA GLY A 97 14.65 -1.14 2.65
C GLY A 97 13.71 -1.22 3.87
N VAL A 98 12.41 -1.13 3.69
CA VAL A 98 11.42 -1.37 4.76
C VAL A 98 11.30 -2.87 5.00
N THR A 99 11.81 -3.37 6.13
CA THR A 99 11.91 -4.81 6.44
C THR A 99 10.88 -5.31 7.45
N ASP A 100 10.22 -4.42 8.17
CA ASP A 100 9.18 -4.79 9.14
C ASP A 100 7.84 -5.06 8.44
N PRO A 101 7.27 -6.29 8.57
CA PRO A 101 5.96 -6.62 8.03
C PRO A 101 4.81 -5.77 8.60
N GLN A 102 4.93 -5.25 9.83
CA GLN A 102 3.91 -4.40 10.41
C GLN A 102 3.86 -3.04 9.71
N ASN A 103 5.03 -2.43 9.45
CA ASN A 103 5.12 -1.22 8.65
C ASN A 103 4.57 -1.43 7.24
N LEU A 104 4.93 -2.54 6.59
CA LEU A 104 4.38 -2.88 5.28
C LEU A 104 2.84 -2.97 5.31
N GLY A 105 2.28 -3.66 6.29
CA GLY A 105 0.83 -3.79 6.45
C GLY A 105 0.14 -2.44 6.64
N ALA A 106 0.71 -1.56 7.47
CA ALA A 106 0.20 -0.21 7.71
C ALA A 106 0.32 0.68 6.46
N VAL A 107 1.42 0.57 5.69
CA VAL A 107 1.56 1.26 4.40
C VAL A 107 0.52 0.79 3.40
N ILE A 108 0.30 -0.53 3.25
CA ILE A 108 -0.74 -1.08 2.38
C ILE A 108 -2.12 -0.52 2.76
N ARG A 109 -2.43 -0.43 4.05
CA ARG A 109 -3.69 0.14 4.55
C ARG A 109 -3.83 1.62 4.18
N SER A 110 -2.80 2.42 4.39
CA SER A 110 -2.77 3.84 4.04
C SER A 110 -2.86 4.03 2.52
N ALA A 111 -2.16 3.23 1.73
CA ALA A 111 -2.21 3.24 0.28
C ALA A 111 -3.64 3.01 -0.23
N ALA A 112 -4.34 2.02 0.33
CA ALA A 112 -5.74 1.76 0.00
C ALA A 112 -6.67 2.92 0.42
N ALA A 113 -6.48 3.46 1.62
CA ALA A 113 -7.31 4.54 2.16
C ALA A 113 -7.20 5.83 1.35
N PHE A 114 -6.02 6.13 0.80
CA PHE A 114 -5.75 7.36 0.04
C PHE A 114 -5.71 7.18 -1.47
N GLY A 115 -6.18 6.03 -1.96
CA GLY A 115 -6.43 5.80 -3.38
C GLY A 115 -5.18 5.52 -4.22
N ALA A 116 -4.09 5.04 -3.61
CA ALA A 116 -2.96 4.53 -4.36
C ALA A 116 -3.35 3.30 -5.19
N ASN A 117 -2.67 3.11 -6.31
CA ASN A 117 -2.94 2.04 -7.26
C ASN A 117 -2.11 0.79 -6.98
N GLY A 118 -1.11 0.89 -6.11
CA GLY A 118 -0.29 -0.26 -5.71
C GLY A 118 0.94 0.11 -4.88
N VAL A 119 1.57 -0.93 -4.34
CA VAL A 119 2.80 -0.86 -3.56
C VAL A 119 3.91 -1.57 -4.33
N ILE A 120 5.11 -1.00 -4.36
CA ILE A 120 6.28 -1.56 -5.04
C ILE A 120 7.34 -1.91 -4.00
N LEU A 121 7.81 -3.15 -4.01
CA LEU A 121 8.81 -3.67 -3.08
C LEU A 121 10.01 -4.24 -3.84
N PRO A 122 11.25 -4.01 -3.39
CA PRO A 122 12.38 -4.81 -3.86
C PRO A 122 12.23 -6.27 -3.41
N GLU A 123 12.74 -7.21 -4.20
CA GLU A 123 12.72 -8.65 -3.85
C GLU A 123 13.60 -8.96 -2.64
N ARG A 124 14.66 -8.18 -2.45
CA ARG A 124 15.64 -8.35 -1.37
C ARG A 124 15.60 -7.16 -0.43
N ARG A 125 15.92 -7.41 0.85
CA ARG A 125 15.98 -6.38 1.90
C ARG A 125 14.65 -5.65 2.07
N SER A 126 13.55 -6.39 1.96
CA SER A 126 12.19 -5.87 2.06
C SER A 126 11.31 -6.84 2.83
N ALA A 127 10.32 -6.31 3.50
CA ALA A 127 9.27 -7.10 4.11
C ALA A 127 8.46 -7.87 3.06
N SER A 128 7.89 -8.99 3.49
CA SER A 128 6.92 -9.74 2.69
C SER A 128 5.51 -9.53 3.25
N VAL A 129 4.50 -9.72 2.41
CA VAL A 129 3.09 -9.72 2.84
C VAL A 129 2.81 -11.03 3.58
N THR A 130 3.27 -11.08 4.83
CA THR A 130 3.07 -12.17 5.78
C THR A 130 1.70 -12.08 6.45
N ALA A 131 1.33 -13.07 7.27
CA ALA A 131 0.12 -13.00 8.10
C ALA A 131 0.10 -11.75 9.01
N ALA A 132 1.26 -11.30 9.52
CA ALA A 132 1.38 -10.08 10.31
C ALA A 132 1.06 -8.82 9.47
N ALA A 133 1.66 -8.68 8.29
CA ALA A 133 1.36 -7.59 7.38
C ALA A 133 -0.12 -7.61 6.96
N TRP A 134 -0.66 -8.79 6.66
CA TRP A 134 -2.06 -8.96 6.31
C TRP A 134 -3.00 -8.47 7.42
N LYS A 135 -2.74 -8.88 8.67
CA LYS A 135 -3.53 -8.46 9.84
C LYS A 135 -3.50 -6.95 10.05
N VAL A 136 -2.33 -6.32 9.99
CA VAL A 136 -2.16 -4.87 10.16
C VAL A 136 -2.81 -4.09 9.01
N SER A 137 -2.83 -4.66 7.80
CA SER A 137 -3.49 -4.03 6.65
C SER A 137 -5.02 -3.91 6.78
N ALA A 138 -5.63 -4.54 7.78
CA ALA A 138 -7.08 -4.53 8.04
C ALA A 138 -7.91 -4.89 6.79
N GLY A 139 -7.48 -5.92 6.04
CA GLY A 139 -8.13 -6.39 4.83
C GLY A 139 -7.69 -5.68 3.55
N ALA A 140 -6.99 -4.56 3.62
CA ALA A 140 -6.53 -3.83 2.43
C ALA A 140 -5.63 -4.67 1.52
N ALA A 141 -4.82 -5.58 2.08
CA ALA A 141 -3.97 -6.49 1.31
C ALA A 141 -4.73 -7.41 0.35
N ALA A 142 -6.03 -7.64 0.58
CA ALA A 142 -6.86 -8.42 -0.34
C ALA A 142 -7.11 -7.72 -1.69
N HIS A 143 -7.03 -6.39 -1.71
CA HIS A 143 -7.41 -5.56 -2.85
C HIS A 143 -6.28 -4.69 -3.39
N MET A 144 -5.27 -4.39 -2.55
CA MET A 144 -4.12 -3.59 -2.94
C MET A 144 -3.08 -4.46 -3.65
N PRO A 145 -2.83 -4.25 -4.95
CA PRO A 145 -1.79 -4.99 -5.64
C PRO A 145 -0.41 -4.56 -5.11
N VAL A 146 0.44 -5.55 -4.92
CA VAL A 146 1.83 -5.36 -4.49
C VAL A 146 2.74 -5.96 -5.55
N ALA A 147 3.61 -5.15 -6.14
CA ALA A 147 4.59 -5.61 -7.11
C ALA A 147 5.94 -5.87 -6.43
N ARG A 148 6.64 -6.92 -6.88
CA ARG A 148 8.04 -7.16 -6.54
C ARG A 148 8.95 -6.85 -7.71
N VAL A 149 10.05 -6.14 -7.42
CA VAL A 149 11.04 -5.73 -8.42
C VAL A 149 12.45 -6.15 -7.99
N VAL A 150 13.26 -6.60 -8.93
CA VAL A 150 14.64 -7.00 -8.65
C VAL A 150 15.50 -5.79 -8.24
N ASN A 151 15.25 -4.64 -8.89
CA ASN A 151 15.99 -3.40 -8.67
C ASN A 151 15.03 -2.21 -8.62
N LEU A 152 14.96 -1.56 -7.48
CA LEU A 152 14.04 -0.45 -7.25
C LEU A 152 14.41 0.80 -8.07
N THR A 153 15.70 1.13 -8.20
CA THR A 153 16.17 2.24 -9.02
C THR A 153 15.71 2.08 -10.47
N LYS A 154 15.95 0.90 -11.08
CA LYS A 154 15.50 0.63 -12.46
C LYS A 154 13.98 0.65 -12.59
N ALA A 155 13.25 0.24 -11.56
CA ALA A 155 11.80 0.31 -11.56
C ALA A 155 11.30 1.77 -11.57
N ILE A 156 11.94 2.66 -10.79
CA ILE A 156 11.64 4.09 -10.78
C ILE A 156 11.99 4.71 -12.15
N GLU A 157 13.17 4.43 -12.71
CA GLU A 157 13.57 4.90 -14.05
C GLU A 157 12.53 4.47 -15.11
N SER A 158 12.11 3.22 -15.11
CA SER A 158 11.08 2.73 -16.04
C SER A 158 9.72 3.41 -15.86
N LEU A 159 9.35 3.80 -14.64
CA LEU A 159 8.15 4.60 -14.40
C LEU A 159 8.31 6.02 -14.94
N LYS A 160 9.47 6.65 -14.76
CA LYS A 160 9.77 7.99 -15.29
C LYS A 160 9.72 8.02 -16.83
N GLU A 161 10.25 6.99 -17.51
CA GLU A 161 10.13 6.83 -18.97
C GLU A 161 8.67 6.75 -19.45
N ARG A 162 7.75 6.34 -18.56
CA ARG A 162 6.30 6.30 -18.81
C ARG A 162 5.56 7.57 -18.40
N GLY A 163 6.27 8.63 -17.98
CA GLY A 163 5.68 9.90 -17.59
C GLY A 163 5.22 9.99 -16.14
N TYR A 164 5.71 9.10 -15.27
CA TYR A 164 5.52 9.23 -13.82
C TYR A 164 6.60 10.13 -13.24
N TYR A 165 6.24 10.98 -12.31
CA TYR A 165 7.19 11.67 -11.43
C TYR A 165 7.49 10.82 -10.20
N SER A 166 8.65 11.03 -9.61
CA SER A 166 9.13 10.31 -8.42
C SER A 166 9.51 11.29 -7.31
N VAL A 167 8.89 11.10 -6.14
CA VAL A 167 9.14 11.91 -4.94
C VAL A 167 9.66 11.01 -3.83
N GLY A 168 10.92 11.20 -3.46
CA GLY A 168 11.55 10.52 -2.34
C GLY A 168 11.28 11.22 -1.01
N LEU A 169 11.00 10.45 0.04
CA LEU A 169 10.79 10.98 1.39
C LEU A 169 12.09 10.93 2.18
N ASP A 170 12.56 12.09 2.59
CA ASP A 170 13.76 12.25 3.42
C ASP A 170 13.69 13.56 4.21
N GLY A 171 14.10 13.55 5.48
CA GLY A 171 14.05 14.73 6.35
C GLY A 171 14.92 15.90 5.89
N GLY A 172 15.93 15.65 5.03
CA GLY A 172 16.79 16.66 4.41
C GLY A 172 16.34 17.06 2.99
N GLY A 173 15.07 16.90 2.64
CA GLY A 173 14.53 17.33 1.35
C GLY A 173 14.32 18.83 1.27
N ASP A 174 14.51 19.40 0.07
CA ASP A 174 14.32 20.83 -0.21
C ASP A 174 12.84 21.21 -0.40
N ALA A 175 11.97 20.21 -0.70
CA ALA A 175 10.53 20.40 -0.84
C ALA A 175 9.78 19.94 0.41
N LEU A 176 8.57 20.45 0.58
CA LEU A 176 7.63 19.91 1.59
C LEU A 176 6.70 18.87 0.96
N VAL A 177 6.33 17.88 1.77
CA VAL A 177 5.33 16.88 1.38
C VAL A 177 4.00 17.57 1.05
N GLY A 178 3.49 17.35 -0.17
CA GLY A 178 2.28 17.98 -0.68
C GLY A 178 2.52 19.30 -1.41
N GLU A 179 3.77 19.74 -1.57
CA GLU A 179 4.18 20.98 -2.23
C GLU A 179 5.30 20.76 -3.28
N THR A 180 5.44 19.55 -3.78
CA THR A 180 6.48 19.20 -4.78
C THR A 180 6.11 19.66 -6.19
N GLY A 181 4.84 19.97 -6.45
CA GLY A 181 4.31 20.33 -7.77
C GLY A 181 3.90 19.12 -8.61
N PHE A 182 4.13 17.88 -8.14
CA PHE A 182 3.83 16.63 -8.86
C PHE A 182 2.59 15.91 -8.35
N GLU A 183 1.89 16.44 -7.36
CA GLU A 183 0.78 15.76 -6.67
C GLU A 183 -0.38 15.41 -7.59
N THR A 184 -0.61 16.23 -8.61
CA THR A 184 -1.72 16.05 -9.58
C THR A 184 -1.33 15.23 -10.80
N ASP A 185 -0.09 14.77 -10.90
CA ASP A 185 0.44 13.97 -12.01
C ASP A 185 0.49 12.47 -11.66
N PRO A 186 0.77 11.58 -12.63
CA PRO A 186 1.17 10.21 -12.32
C PRO A 186 2.41 10.21 -11.42
N LEU A 187 2.31 9.61 -10.23
CA LEU A 187 3.30 9.80 -9.18
C LEU A 187 3.71 8.47 -8.53
N VAL A 188 4.99 8.30 -8.26
CA VAL A 188 5.52 7.31 -7.33
C VAL A 188 6.17 8.01 -6.13
N VAL A 189 5.62 7.79 -4.96
CA VAL A 189 6.20 8.18 -3.67
C VAL A 189 7.19 7.10 -3.24
N VAL A 190 8.42 7.47 -2.90
CA VAL A 190 9.45 6.51 -2.47
C VAL A 190 9.78 6.75 -1.01
N LEU A 191 9.55 5.73 -0.19
CA LEU A 191 9.78 5.75 1.25
C LEU A 191 11.02 4.94 1.60
N GLY A 192 11.96 5.54 2.29
CA GLY A 192 13.16 4.88 2.79
C GLY A 192 12.94 4.08 4.07
N SER A 193 13.97 3.35 4.48
CA SER A 193 13.99 2.61 5.73
C SER A 193 14.08 3.53 6.94
N GLU A 194 13.61 3.05 8.10
CA GLU A 194 13.80 3.74 9.38
C GLU A 194 15.29 3.89 9.70
N GLY A 195 15.70 5.08 10.08
CA GLY A 195 17.07 5.42 10.45
C GLY A 195 18.03 5.68 9.28
N ASN A 196 17.98 4.92 8.19
CA ASN A 196 18.89 5.10 7.05
C ASN A 196 18.28 5.93 5.90
N GLY A 197 16.95 6.17 5.92
CA GLY A 197 16.27 6.86 4.84
C GLY A 197 16.35 6.12 3.50
N LEU A 198 16.43 6.89 2.42
CA LEU A 198 16.57 6.37 1.06
C LEU A 198 18.01 5.94 0.78
N SER A 199 18.18 4.82 0.07
CA SER A 199 19.49 4.46 -0.47
C SER A 199 19.98 5.53 -1.45
N ARG A 200 21.28 5.73 -1.54
CA ARG A 200 21.90 6.81 -2.34
C ARG A 200 21.39 6.82 -3.79
N LEU A 201 21.41 5.67 -4.46
CA LEU A 201 20.98 5.59 -5.86
C LEU A 201 19.48 5.86 -6.04
N VAL A 202 18.65 5.39 -5.14
CA VAL A 202 17.20 5.67 -5.16
C VAL A 202 16.96 7.17 -4.96
N ARG A 203 17.64 7.79 -4.00
CA ARG A 203 17.56 9.24 -3.75
C ARG A 203 17.95 10.05 -4.98
N GLU A 204 19.08 9.72 -5.63
CA GLU A 204 19.59 10.40 -6.83
C GLU A 204 18.66 10.22 -8.06
N THR A 205 17.86 9.15 -8.09
CA THR A 205 16.92 8.86 -9.20
C THR A 205 15.60 9.64 -9.05
N CYS A 206 15.21 10.01 -7.84
CA CYS A 206 13.98 10.77 -7.60
C CYS A 206 14.03 12.17 -8.24
N ASP A 207 12.88 12.63 -8.77
CA ASP A 207 12.75 13.97 -9.37
C ASP A 207 12.72 15.07 -8.30
N SER A 208 12.22 14.74 -7.11
CA SER A 208 12.22 15.61 -5.94
C SER A 208 12.43 14.83 -4.67
N ILE A 209 13.00 15.47 -3.67
CA ILE A 209 13.10 14.95 -2.30
C ILE A 209 12.27 15.86 -1.41
N ALA A 210 11.31 15.27 -0.71
CA ALA A 210 10.39 16.02 0.13
C ALA A 210 10.51 15.58 1.60
N GLY A 211 10.48 16.56 2.49
CA GLY A 211 10.47 16.38 3.94
C GLY A 211 9.09 16.61 4.55
N ILE A 212 8.80 15.92 5.63
CA ILE A 212 7.65 16.21 6.50
C ILE A 212 8.12 17.20 7.55
N PRO A 213 7.49 18.40 7.69
CA PRO A 213 7.86 19.34 8.73
C PRO A 213 7.66 18.73 10.11
N MET A 214 8.72 18.75 10.92
CA MET A 214 8.69 18.21 12.29
C MET A 214 9.26 19.23 13.27
N SER A 215 8.87 19.11 14.54
CA SER A 215 9.57 19.79 15.62
C SER A 215 10.91 19.10 15.87
N ASN A 216 11.91 19.85 16.36
CA ASN A 216 13.26 19.32 16.62
C ASN A 216 13.33 18.33 17.83
N MET A 217 12.17 17.86 18.32
CA MET A 217 12.13 16.94 19.47
C MET A 217 12.36 15.47 19.08
N VAL A 218 12.18 15.13 17.81
CA VAL A 218 12.39 13.78 17.26
C VAL A 218 13.11 13.86 15.92
N GLU A 219 13.97 12.90 15.65
CA GLU A 219 14.79 12.88 14.43
C GLU A 219 14.04 12.32 13.23
N SER A 220 13.07 11.43 13.43
CA SER A 220 12.33 10.77 12.37
C SER A 220 10.94 10.31 12.82
N LEU A 221 10.08 10.07 11.85
CA LEU A 221 8.80 9.39 12.03
C LEU A 221 8.92 7.89 11.69
N ASN A 222 8.05 7.09 12.30
CA ASN A 222 7.87 5.73 11.82
C ASN A 222 7.50 5.73 10.33
N ALA A 223 8.06 4.79 9.56
CA ALA A 223 7.92 4.72 8.11
C ALA A 223 6.45 4.68 7.66
N SER A 224 5.59 3.92 8.35
CA SER A 224 4.17 3.83 7.98
C SER A 224 3.39 5.12 8.27
N VAL A 225 3.81 5.88 9.29
CA VAL A 225 3.24 7.21 9.61
C VAL A 225 3.64 8.20 8.54
N ALA A 226 4.91 8.25 8.15
CA ALA A 226 5.40 9.10 7.06
C ALA A 226 4.67 8.80 5.73
N ALA A 227 4.49 7.51 5.40
CA ALA A 227 3.71 7.09 4.25
C ALA A 227 2.27 7.60 4.30
N GLY A 228 1.60 7.47 5.47
CA GLY A 228 0.23 7.91 5.65
C GLY A 228 0.06 9.42 5.46
N ILE A 229 0.96 10.23 6.04
CA ILE A 229 0.96 11.70 5.89
C ILE A 229 1.15 12.08 4.43
N THR A 230 2.11 11.48 3.74
CA THR A 230 2.41 11.81 2.34
C THR A 230 1.28 11.44 1.40
N LEU A 231 0.75 10.23 1.53
CA LEU A 231 -0.37 9.77 0.70
C LEU A 231 -1.63 10.62 0.94
N TYR A 232 -1.89 11.03 2.19
CA TYR A 232 -2.96 11.97 2.51
C TYR A 232 -2.73 13.34 1.86
N SER A 233 -1.50 13.86 1.90
CA SER A 233 -1.18 15.16 1.29
C SER A 233 -1.39 15.14 -0.22
N VAL A 234 -0.97 14.08 -0.92
CA VAL A 234 -1.25 13.88 -2.35
C VAL A 234 -2.76 13.79 -2.61
N ALA A 235 -3.49 12.98 -1.84
CA ALA A 235 -4.93 12.83 -1.99
C ALA A 235 -5.68 14.15 -1.73
N ARG A 236 -5.21 14.97 -0.79
CA ARG A 236 -5.74 16.30 -0.50
C ARG A 236 -5.48 17.24 -1.66
N ALA A 237 -4.25 17.34 -2.16
CA ALA A 237 -3.90 18.20 -3.29
C ALA A 237 -4.72 17.87 -4.53
N ARG A 238 -4.92 16.58 -4.83
CA ARG A 238 -5.79 16.13 -5.94
C ARG A 238 -7.24 16.55 -5.76
N ARG A 239 -7.80 16.49 -4.55
CA ARG A 239 -9.18 16.94 -4.28
C ARG A 239 -9.32 18.44 -4.43
N GLU A 240 -8.36 19.22 -3.91
CA GLU A 240 -8.35 20.67 -4.00
C GLU A 240 -8.23 21.14 -5.45
N ALA A 241 -7.33 20.55 -6.23
CA ALA A 241 -7.19 20.82 -7.67
C ALA A 241 -8.45 20.45 -8.45
N GLY A 242 -9.08 19.32 -8.11
CA GLY A 242 -10.36 18.90 -8.71
C GLY A 242 -11.51 19.85 -8.39
N ALA A 243 -11.59 20.35 -7.16
CA ALA A 243 -12.61 21.33 -6.75
C ALA A 243 -12.41 22.67 -7.50
N ALA A 244 -11.17 23.15 -7.59
CA ALA A 244 -10.84 24.36 -8.32
C ALA A 244 -11.14 24.27 -9.83
N ALA A 245 -10.97 23.09 -10.43
CA ALA A 245 -11.28 22.84 -11.83
C ALA A 245 -12.80 22.84 -12.14
N ASN A 246 -13.62 22.44 -11.17
CA ASN A 246 -15.08 22.43 -11.32
C ASN A 246 -15.73 23.80 -11.02
N ALA A 247 -15.00 24.73 -10.40
CA ALA A 247 -15.49 26.08 -10.08
C ALA A 247 -15.28 27.09 -11.24
N LYS A 248 -14.58 26.67 -12.29
CA LYS A 248 -14.36 27.43 -13.53
C LYS A 248 -15.32 26.97 -14.62
#